data_37d7dfcb62b5e68bc53d21113f6b0cc0
#
_entry.id   37d7dfcb62b5e68bc53d21113f6b0cc0
#
_cell.length_a   1.000
_cell.length_b   1.000
_cell.length_c   1.000
_cell.angle_alpha   90.00
_cell.angle_beta   90.00
_cell.angle_gamma   90.00
#
_symmetry.space_group_name_H-M   'P 1'
#
loop_
_entity.id
_entity.type
_entity.pdbx_description
1 polymer ?
#
loop_
_entity_poly.entity_id
_entity_poly.type
_entity_poly.pdbx_seq_one_letter_code
_entity_poly.pdbx_strand_id
1 'polypeptide(L)'
;MYYLQLKKDDEDKLIYYCRNCGNEDESLVSNLNNLYVSKTDIKKEMNYKTSINKYTKLDPTLPRITNIDCPNPDCDCNKTEQKSDEPLAQKEILYIRYDDANMKFVYLCAICDTVWNTHSK
;
A
#
# COMPACT_ATOMS: atom_id res chain seq x y z
N MET A 1 8.00 -6.79 -38.45
CA MET A 1 7.34 -6.73 -37.13
C MET A 1 7.18 -8.15 -36.62
N TYR A 2 7.74 -8.47 -35.45
CA TYR A 2 7.67 -9.80 -34.87
C TYR A 2 6.52 -9.88 -33.86
N TYR A 3 5.90 -11.07 -33.82
CA TYR A 3 4.89 -11.43 -32.82
C TYR A 3 5.39 -12.60 -31.99
N LEU A 4 5.01 -12.67 -30.73
CA LEU A 4 5.31 -13.80 -29.85
C LEU A 4 4.30 -14.92 -30.11
N GLN A 5 4.81 -16.14 -30.29
CA GLN A 5 4.01 -17.35 -30.48
C GLN A 5 4.62 -18.51 -29.68
N LEU A 6 3.77 -19.42 -29.21
CA LEU A 6 4.23 -20.69 -28.65
C LEU A 6 4.69 -21.61 -29.77
N LYS A 7 5.80 -22.31 -29.54
CA LYS A 7 6.31 -23.30 -30.49
C LYS A 7 5.36 -24.49 -30.52
N LYS A 8 4.97 -24.93 -31.71
CA LYS A 8 3.96 -26.01 -31.89
C LYS A 8 4.43 -27.36 -31.34
N ASP A 9 5.73 -27.61 -31.35
CA ASP A 9 6.33 -28.89 -30.92
C ASP A 9 6.74 -28.90 -29.44
N ASP A 10 6.77 -27.72 -28.79
CA ASP A 10 7.20 -27.56 -27.41
C ASP A 10 6.45 -26.37 -26.79
N GLU A 11 5.35 -26.68 -26.10
CA GLU A 11 4.41 -25.66 -25.53
C GLU A 11 5.06 -24.75 -24.50
N ASP A 12 6.22 -25.11 -23.98
CA ASP A 12 6.95 -24.31 -22.98
C ASP A 12 7.92 -23.28 -23.63
N LYS A 13 8.05 -23.29 -24.97
CA LYS A 13 8.95 -22.38 -25.68
C LYS A 13 8.22 -21.30 -26.46
N LEU A 14 8.71 -20.08 -26.30
CA LEU A 14 8.29 -18.91 -27.06
C LEU A 14 9.20 -18.70 -28.25
N ILE A 15 8.62 -18.32 -29.40
CA ILE A 15 9.33 -17.93 -30.61
C ILE A 15 8.84 -16.57 -31.10
N TYR A 16 9.73 -15.81 -31.72
CA TYR A 16 9.36 -14.60 -32.46
C TYR A 16 9.05 -14.96 -33.92
N TYR A 17 7.85 -14.65 -34.34
CA TYR A 17 7.33 -14.95 -35.69
C TYR A 17 7.01 -13.67 -36.46
N CYS A 18 7.44 -13.58 -37.71
CA CYS A 18 7.10 -12.48 -38.59
C CYS A 18 5.94 -12.87 -39.52
N ARG A 19 4.82 -12.17 -39.42
CA ARG A 19 3.62 -12.44 -40.26
C ARG A 19 3.84 -12.21 -41.75
N ASN A 20 4.76 -11.31 -42.13
CA ASN A 20 4.99 -10.97 -43.55
C ASN A 20 5.84 -11.96 -44.27
N CYS A 21 6.93 -12.43 -43.65
CA CYS A 21 7.90 -13.31 -44.32
C CYS A 21 7.91 -14.73 -43.73
N GLY A 22 7.19 -15.00 -42.67
CA GLY A 22 7.17 -16.31 -42.03
C GLY A 22 8.42 -16.65 -41.23
N ASN A 23 9.38 -15.70 -41.10
CA ASN A 23 10.63 -15.95 -40.39
C ASN A 23 10.39 -16.16 -38.91
N GLU A 24 11.00 -17.20 -38.36
CA GLU A 24 10.95 -17.55 -36.95
C GLU A 24 12.33 -17.36 -36.33
N ASP A 25 12.40 -16.74 -35.16
CA ASP A 25 13.65 -16.48 -34.44
C ASP A 25 13.51 -16.92 -32.98
N GLU A 26 14.29 -17.90 -32.58
CA GLU A 26 14.38 -18.41 -31.22
C GLU A 26 15.43 -17.70 -30.38
N SER A 27 16.40 -17.06 -31.01
CA SER A 27 17.54 -16.46 -30.34
C SER A 27 17.17 -15.19 -29.57
N LEU A 28 16.15 -14.47 -30.03
CA LEU A 28 15.68 -13.26 -29.41
C LEU A 28 15.01 -13.54 -28.03
N VAL A 29 14.43 -14.73 -27.87
CA VAL A 29 13.78 -15.14 -26.61
C VAL A 29 14.81 -15.42 -25.51
N SER A 30 16.01 -15.85 -25.87
CA SER A 30 17.08 -16.15 -24.93
C SER A 30 17.60 -14.91 -24.21
N ASN A 31 17.33 -13.73 -24.75
CA ASN A 31 17.72 -12.47 -24.13
C ASN A 31 16.51 -11.84 -23.42
N LEU A 32 16.50 -11.87 -22.08
CA LEU A 32 15.41 -11.35 -21.24
C LEU A 32 15.03 -9.89 -21.56
N ASN A 33 15.98 -9.07 -22.00
CA ASN A 33 15.70 -7.68 -22.38
C ASN A 33 14.83 -7.55 -23.63
N ASN A 34 14.84 -8.54 -24.50
CA ASN A 34 14.05 -8.55 -25.74
C ASN A 34 12.61 -9.07 -25.54
N LEU A 35 12.34 -9.70 -24.39
CA LEU A 35 10.98 -10.18 -24.04
C LEU A 35 10.02 -9.04 -23.72
N TYR A 36 10.53 -7.90 -23.28
CA TYR A 36 9.68 -6.77 -22.94
C TYR A 36 9.35 -5.93 -24.17
N VAL A 37 8.13 -6.07 -24.67
CA VAL A 37 7.59 -5.21 -25.72
C VAL A 37 7.22 -3.83 -25.15
N SER A 38 6.70 -3.82 -23.92
CA SER A 38 6.37 -2.62 -23.16
C SER A 38 6.36 -2.94 -21.67
N LYS A 39 6.97 -2.07 -20.88
CA LYS A 39 6.91 -2.14 -19.42
C LYS A 39 6.49 -0.77 -18.91
N THR A 40 5.33 -0.72 -18.26
CA THR A 40 4.81 0.50 -17.65
C THR A 40 4.79 0.34 -16.14
N ASP A 41 5.63 1.09 -15.44
CA ASP A 41 5.64 1.16 -13.98
C ASP A 41 4.92 2.43 -13.53
N ILE A 42 3.68 2.27 -13.08
CA ILE A 42 2.92 3.38 -12.50
C ILE A 42 3.19 3.43 -11.01
N LYS A 43 4.12 4.29 -10.59
CA LYS A 43 4.34 4.58 -9.18
C LYS A 43 3.30 5.60 -8.72
N LYS A 44 2.29 5.14 -8.00
CA LYS A 44 1.34 6.01 -7.34
C LYS A 44 1.90 6.39 -5.97
N GLU A 45 2.23 7.67 -5.78
CA GLU A 45 2.53 8.18 -4.45
C GLU A 45 1.23 8.17 -3.62
N MET A 46 1.17 7.26 -2.66
CA MET A 46 0.04 7.14 -1.74
C MET A 46 0.14 8.24 -0.69
N ASN A 47 -0.71 9.26 -0.82
CA ASN A 47 -0.83 10.29 0.20
C ASN A 47 -1.90 9.88 1.22
N TYR A 48 -1.49 9.61 2.46
CA TYR A 48 -2.40 9.20 3.54
C TYR A 48 -3.48 10.24 3.85
N LYS A 49 -3.22 11.53 3.57
CA LYS A 49 -4.20 12.62 3.81
C LYS A 49 -5.48 12.45 3.00
N THR A 50 -5.41 11.81 1.83
CA THR A 50 -6.60 11.55 1.00
C THR A 50 -7.39 10.33 1.47
N SER A 51 -6.75 9.43 2.21
CA SER A 51 -7.38 8.19 2.69
C SER A 51 -8.09 8.36 4.04
N ILE A 52 -7.78 9.44 4.79
CA ILE A 52 -8.31 9.68 6.12
C ILE A 52 -9.36 10.79 6.06
N ASN A 53 -10.54 10.51 6.57
CA ASN A 53 -11.65 11.45 6.70
C ASN A 53 -12.33 11.33 8.08
N LYS A 54 -13.29 12.20 8.37
CA LYS A 54 -14.01 12.21 9.66
C LYS A 54 -14.76 10.91 10.00
N TYR A 55 -15.05 10.08 9.01
CA TYR A 55 -15.74 8.81 9.19
C TYR A 55 -14.79 7.64 9.44
N THR A 56 -13.50 7.81 9.17
CA THR A 56 -12.50 6.76 9.34
C THR A 56 -12.46 6.21 10.77
N LYS A 57 -12.68 7.06 11.78
CA LYS A 57 -12.74 6.63 13.17
C LYS A 57 -13.94 5.74 13.51
N LEU A 58 -14.98 5.76 12.70
CA LEU A 58 -16.20 4.96 12.87
C LEU A 58 -16.11 3.60 12.18
N ASP A 59 -15.06 3.35 11.42
CA ASP A 59 -14.86 2.11 10.70
C ASP A 59 -14.51 0.97 11.67
N PRO A 60 -15.38 -0.05 11.81
CA PRO A 60 -15.14 -1.17 12.72
C PRO A 60 -14.07 -2.14 12.19
N THR A 61 -13.71 -2.05 10.92
CA THR A 61 -12.70 -2.95 10.31
C THR A 61 -11.27 -2.54 10.62
N LEU A 62 -11.06 -1.28 11.02
CA LEU A 62 -9.73 -0.78 11.35
C LEU A 62 -9.27 -1.28 12.72
N PRO A 63 -8.03 -1.79 12.81
CA PRO A 63 -7.48 -2.23 14.09
C PRO A 63 -7.26 -1.06 15.03
N ARG A 64 -7.55 -1.31 16.31
CA ARG A 64 -7.43 -0.35 17.41
C ARG A 64 -6.39 -0.81 18.40
N ILE A 65 -5.55 0.09 18.83
CA ILE A 65 -4.49 -0.16 19.80
C ILE A 65 -4.57 0.84 20.95
N THR A 66 -4.20 0.38 22.15
CA THR A 66 -4.29 1.16 23.39
C THR A 66 -2.94 1.44 24.02
N ASN A 67 -1.88 0.84 23.50
CA ASN A 67 -0.52 0.89 24.07
C ASN A 67 0.36 2.02 23.52
N ILE A 68 -0.17 2.88 22.65
CA ILE A 68 0.55 4.03 22.09
C ILE A 68 -0.06 5.32 22.64
N ASP A 69 0.80 6.29 22.96
CA ASP A 69 0.37 7.62 23.43
C ASP A 69 0.09 8.56 22.25
N CYS A 70 -0.93 9.39 22.42
CA CYS A 70 -1.20 10.44 21.46
C CYS A 70 -0.10 11.52 21.54
N PRO A 71 0.43 11.97 20.40
CA PRO A 71 1.48 13.02 20.39
C PRO A 71 0.95 14.40 20.80
N ASN A 72 -0.35 14.59 20.83
CA ASN A 72 -0.97 15.82 21.28
C ASN A 72 -1.04 15.86 22.82
N PRO A 73 -0.32 16.76 23.49
CA PRO A 73 -0.31 16.86 24.96
C PRO A 73 -1.68 17.26 25.54
N ASP A 74 -2.47 18.01 24.78
CA ASP A 74 -3.80 18.47 25.20
C ASP A 74 -4.90 17.43 25.00
N CYS A 75 -4.57 16.25 24.50
CA CYS A 75 -5.53 15.18 24.27
C CYS A 75 -6.02 14.58 25.61
N ASP A 76 -7.31 14.38 25.72
CA ASP A 76 -7.93 13.78 26.90
C ASP A 76 -7.44 12.34 27.16
N CYS A 77 -6.96 11.63 26.14
CA CYS A 77 -6.36 10.31 26.33
C CYS A 77 -5.04 10.31 27.11
N ASN A 78 -4.34 11.44 27.16
CA ASN A 78 -3.07 11.59 27.88
C ASN A 78 -3.26 12.13 29.32
N LYS A 79 -4.46 12.61 29.61
CA LYS A 79 -4.80 13.11 30.96
C LYS A 79 -5.06 11.92 31.88
N THR A 80 -3.99 11.49 32.55
CA THR A 80 -4.04 10.40 33.55
C THR A 80 -4.57 10.86 34.92
N GLU A 81 -4.92 12.13 35.09
CA GLU A 81 -5.34 12.63 36.39
C GLU A 81 -6.82 12.43 36.63
N GLN A 82 -7.02 11.51 37.52
CA GLN A 82 -8.20 11.21 38.28
C GLN A 82 -8.94 12.48 38.79
N LYS A 83 -10.11 12.72 38.32
CA LYS A 83 -11.19 13.34 39.15
C LYS A 83 -12.50 13.23 38.42
N SER A 84 -13.18 12.16 38.66
CA SER A 84 -14.63 12.00 38.72
C SER A 84 -15.05 10.61 38.23
N ASP A 85 -16.13 10.10 38.79
CA ASP A 85 -16.74 8.79 38.55
C ASP A 85 -17.26 8.55 37.11
N GLU A 86 -16.70 9.21 36.12
CA GLU A 86 -16.99 8.93 34.70
C GLU A 86 -16.02 7.90 34.15
N PRO A 87 -16.48 6.92 33.36
CA PRO A 87 -15.61 5.95 32.71
C PRO A 87 -14.65 6.69 31.82
N LEU A 88 -13.37 6.62 32.14
CA LEU A 88 -12.25 7.13 31.34
C LEU A 88 -12.48 6.78 29.89
N ALA A 89 -12.51 7.80 29.03
CA ALA A 89 -12.52 7.59 27.59
C ALA A 89 -11.37 6.66 27.24
N GLN A 90 -11.71 5.42 26.87
CA GLN A 90 -10.70 4.40 26.60
C GLN A 90 -9.80 4.94 25.50
N LYS A 91 -8.51 4.97 25.79
CA LYS A 91 -7.47 5.35 24.83
C LYS A 91 -7.57 4.43 23.62
N GLU A 92 -8.02 4.97 22.50
CA GLU A 92 -8.13 4.24 21.25
C GLU A 92 -7.35 4.96 20.14
N ILE A 93 -6.40 4.28 19.57
CA ILE A 93 -5.62 4.75 18.43
C ILE A 93 -5.84 3.77 17.29
N LEU A 94 -6.36 4.28 16.18
CA LEU A 94 -6.51 3.52 14.96
C LEU A 94 -5.18 3.48 14.21
N TYR A 95 -4.91 2.36 13.61
CA TYR A 95 -3.69 2.09 12.90
C TYR A 95 -4.04 1.69 11.46
N ILE A 96 -3.55 2.46 10.52
CA ILE A 96 -3.92 2.37 9.11
C ILE A 96 -2.67 2.20 8.27
N ARG A 97 -2.63 1.15 7.46
CA ARG A 97 -1.59 0.96 6.48
C ARG A 97 -1.98 1.66 5.19
N TYR A 98 -1.18 2.63 4.74
CA TYR A 98 -1.45 3.40 3.54
C TYR A 98 -0.53 3.10 2.36
N ASP A 99 0.61 2.47 2.61
CA ASP A 99 1.57 2.06 1.58
C ASP A 99 2.01 0.61 1.86
N ASP A 100 1.50 -0.32 1.07
CA ASP A 100 1.76 -1.74 1.23
C ASP A 100 3.17 -2.12 0.81
N ALA A 101 3.69 -1.48 -0.24
CA ALA A 101 5.00 -1.81 -0.79
C ALA A 101 6.15 -1.41 0.16
N ASN A 102 5.99 -0.27 0.85
CA ASN A 102 7.00 0.25 1.78
C ASN A 102 6.63 0.04 3.25
N MET A 103 5.54 -0.69 3.53
CA MET A 103 5.07 -0.99 4.88
C MET A 103 4.88 0.28 5.74
N LYS A 104 4.29 1.33 5.16
CA LYS A 104 4.09 2.60 5.87
C LYS A 104 2.72 2.65 6.53
N PHE A 105 2.74 3.11 7.75
CA PHE A 105 1.57 3.21 8.61
C PHE A 105 1.32 4.65 9.06
N VAL A 106 0.06 4.94 9.31
CA VAL A 106 -0.39 6.17 9.92
C VAL A 106 -1.30 5.85 11.09
N TYR A 107 -1.22 6.66 12.12
CA TYR A 107 -2.01 6.53 13.34
C TYR A 107 -3.01 7.68 13.42
N LEU A 108 -4.19 7.38 13.90
CA LEU A 108 -5.28 8.33 14.12
C LEU A 108 -5.81 8.16 15.54
N CYS A 109 -5.78 9.22 16.33
CA CYS A 109 -6.40 9.24 17.64
C CYS A 109 -7.92 9.36 17.47
N ALA A 110 -8.68 8.43 18.07
CA ALA A 110 -10.15 8.46 18.03
C ALA A 110 -10.76 9.64 18.78
N ILE A 111 -10.04 10.21 19.76
CA ILE A 111 -10.52 11.28 20.63
C ILE A 111 -10.28 12.67 20.03
N CYS A 112 -9.03 13.00 19.67
CA CYS A 112 -8.67 14.34 19.21
C CYS A 112 -8.47 14.44 17.69
N ASP A 113 -8.70 13.36 16.95
CA ASP A 113 -8.54 13.27 15.49
C ASP A 113 -7.11 13.63 14.99
N THR A 114 -6.12 13.64 15.88
CA THR A 114 -4.72 13.86 15.51
C THR A 114 -4.20 12.69 14.69
N VAL A 115 -3.59 13.00 13.56
CA VAL A 115 -3.00 12.02 12.63
C VAL A 115 -1.49 12.19 12.60
N TRP A 116 -0.75 11.09 12.78
CA TRP A 116 0.71 11.10 12.71
C TRP A 116 1.25 9.81 12.09
N ASN A 117 2.50 9.86 11.67
CA ASN A 117 3.24 8.69 11.22
C ASN A 117 4.58 8.59 11.99
N THR A 118 5.16 7.40 12.01
CA THR A 118 6.44 7.15 12.68
C THR A 118 7.65 7.50 11.82
N HIS A 119 7.44 7.82 10.54
CA HIS A 119 8.51 8.05 9.56
C HIS A 119 8.80 9.53 9.27
N SER A 120 7.99 10.45 9.78
CA SER A 120 8.27 11.89 9.68
C SER A 120 9.16 12.33 10.84
N LYS A 121 10.45 12.24 10.64
CA LYS A 121 11.43 13.07 11.33
C LYS A 121 11.91 14.15 10.40
#